data_ad29bb8a1b6ee8bd25e1a7c7ba8a4c10
#
_entry.id   ad29bb8a1b6ee8bd25e1a7c7ba8a4c10
#
_cell.length_a   1.000
_cell.length_b   1.000
_cell.length_c   1.000
_cell.angle_alpha   90.00
_cell.angle_beta   90.00
_cell.angle_gamma   90.00
#
_symmetry.space_group_name_H-M   'P 1'
#
loop_
_entity.id
_entity.type
_entity.pdbx_description
1 polymer ?
#
loop_
_entity_poly.entity_id
_entity_poly.type
_entity_poly.pdbx_seq_one_letter_code
_entity_poly.pdbx_strand_id
1 'polypeptide(L)'
;MERRFSPRIEVNLDVDVLLADGQVFTLPGIDLSYMGVSFNCNYWTLQQIFPDGNWSGPRDKVNFTLSIKLNDEFTLDCDSTVTRFLRLSEDEYHIGVQFLGLDDETQHDLIHFVNGAGK
;
A
#
# COMPACT_ATOMS: atom_id res chain seq x y z
N MET A 1 -22.29 -12.10 -1.71
CA MET A 1 -21.83 -11.68 -1.82
C MET A 1 -21.19 -11.14 -1.71
N GLU A 2 -20.48 -11.04 -1.66
CA GLU A 2 -19.84 -10.46 -1.73
C GLU A 2 -19.33 -9.82 -1.89
N ARG A 3 -19.09 -9.61 -1.96
CA ARG A 3 -18.65 -8.91 -2.11
C ARG A 3 -18.33 -7.96 -2.09
N ARG A 4 -18.58 -7.64 -2.00
CA ARG A 4 -18.15 -6.63 -1.91
C ARG A 4 -16.84 -6.16 -1.91
N PHE A 5 -16.27 -6.71 -2.42
CA PHE A 5 -14.85 -6.43 -2.39
C PHE A 5 -14.45 -5.54 -3.55
N SER A 6 -13.51 -4.62 -3.32
CA SER A 6 -12.96 -3.88 -4.43
C SER A 6 -12.11 -4.83 -5.28
N PRO A 7 -12.22 -4.74 -6.62
CA PRO A 7 -11.34 -5.54 -7.48
C PRO A 7 -9.88 -5.21 -7.22
N ARG A 8 -9.04 -6.23 -7.18
CA ARG A 8 -7.60 -6.06 -7.07
C ARG A 8 -6.97 -6.39 -8.40
N ILE A 9 -6.06 -5.52 -8.84
CA ILE A 9 -5.29 -5.74 -10.05
C ILE A 9 -3.83 -5.94 -9.68
N GLU A 10 -3.16 -6.82 -10.41
CA GLU A 10 -1.73 -6.96 -10.27
C GLU A 10 -1.07 -5.74 -10.89
N VAL A 11 -0.06 -5.21 -10.20
CA VAL A 11 0.65 -4.03 -10.68
C VAL A 11 2.15 -4.27 -10.57
N ASN A 12 2.89 -3.44 -11.29
CA ASN A 12 4.34 -3.40 -11.21
C ASN A 12 4.71 -1.93 -11.03
N LEU A 13 4.37 -1.42 -9.87
CA LEU A 13 4.53 0.00 -9.55
C LEU A 13 5.40 0.14 -8.30
N ASP A 14 6.13 1.23 -8.24
CA ASP A 14 6.87 1.58 -7.04
C ASP A 14 5.94 2.26 -6.05
N VAL A 15 6.01 1.82 -4.80
CA VAL A 15 5.30 2.43 -3.68
C VAL A 15 6.34 3.10 -2.81
N ASP A 16 6.29 4.41 -2.71
CA ASP A 16 7.16 5.15 -1.81
C ASP A 16 6.50 5.23 -0.44
N VAL A 17 7.18 4.71 0.57
CA VAL A 17 6.74 4.77 1.96
C VAL A 17 7.55 5.85 2.65
N LEU A 18 6.86 6.89 3.12
CA LEU A 18 7.50 8.05 3.76
C LEU A 18 7.35 7.91 5.27
N LEU A 19 8.47 8.01 5.96
CA LEU A 19 8.49 7.92 7.42
C LEU A 19 8.51 9.32 8.02
N ALA A 20 8.10 9.41 9.28
CA ALA A 20 8.01 10.67 10.00
C ALA A 20 9.34 11.43 10.08
N ASP A 21 10.46 10.71 10.03
CA ASP A 21 11.80 11.31 10.09
C ASP A 21 12.32 11.79 8.73
N GLY A 22 11.50 11.66 7.68
CA GLY A 22 11.85 12.10 6.35
C GLY A 22 12.47 11.04 5.46
N GLN A 23 12.70 9.85 5.97
CA GLN A 23 13.22 8.76 5.16
C GLN A 23 12.14 8.27 4.21
N VAL A 24 12.55 7.87 3.00
CA VAL A 24 11.66 7.31 1.99
C VAL A 24 12.19 5.94 1.57
N PHE A 25 11.32 4.95 1.58
CA PHE A 25 11.65 3.60 1.10
C PHE A 25 10.79 3.32 -0.12
N THR A 26 11.43 2.98 -1.23
CA THR A 26 10.71 2.63 -2.47
C THR A 26 10.60 1.11 -2.53
N LEU A 27 9.37 0.61 -2.51
CA LEU A 27 9.09 -0.82 -2.42
C LEU A 27 8.25 -1.25 -3.61
N PRO A 28 8.40 -2.52 -4.05
CA PRO A 28 7.62 -3.01 -5.19
C PRO A 28 6.16 -3.21 -4.80
N GLY A 29 5.26 -2.50 -5.47
CA GLY A 29 3.83 -2.72 -5.34
C GLY A 29 3.41 -3.96 -6.08
N ILE A 30 2.60 -4.78 -5.46
CA ILE A 30 2.21 -6.09 -5.97
C ILE A 30 0.80 -6.07 -6.52
N ASP A 31 -0.14 -5.55 -5.75
CA ASP A 31 -1.51 -5.41 -6.22
C ASP A 31 -2.12 -4.11 -5.69
N LEU A 32 -3.13 -3.64 -6.39
CA LEU A 32 -3.78 -2.36 -6.11
C LEU A 32 -5.27 -2.51 -6.25
N SER A 33 -6.01 -1.89 -5.33
CA SER A 33 -7.45 -1.71 -5.44
C SER A 33 -7.75 -0.26 -5.10
N TYR A 34 -9.02 0.15 -5.23
CA TYR A 34 -9.36 1.51 -4.80
C TYR A 34 -9.43 1.63 -3.28
N MET A 35 -9.24 0.55 -2.54
CA MET A 35 -9.22 0.58 -1.08
C MET A 35 -7.81 0.55 -0.50
N GLY A 36 -6.85 0.01 -1.24
CA GLY A 36 -5.51 -0.11 -0.71
C GLY A 36 -4.53 -0.70 -1.70
N VAL A 37 -3.32 -0.90 -1.23
CA VAL A 37 -2.22 -1.45 -2.03
C VAL A 37 -1.45 -2.44 -1.17
N SER A 38 -0.85 -3.43 -1.82
CA SER A 38 0.10 -4.30 -1.12
C SER A 38 1.48 -4.15 -1.75
N PHE A 39 2.50 -4.38 -0.94
CA PHE A 39 3.89 -4.31 -1.38
C PHE A 39 4.71 -5.33 -0.61
N ASN A 40 5.85 -5.68 -1.17
CA ASN A 40 6.77 -6.61 -0.52
C ASN A 40 8.00 -5.88 -0.04
N CYS A 41 8.62 -6.39 1.01
CA CYS A 41 9.88 -5.86 1.50
C CYS A 41 10.72 -6.98 2.12
N ASN A 42 12.01 -6.72 2.27
CA ASN A 42 12.90 -7.66 2.93
C ASN A 42 12.93 -7.38 4.44
N TYR A 43 13.60 -8.26 5.17
CA TYR A 43 13.66 -8.16 6.63
C TYR A 43 14.28 -6.84 7.10
N TRP A 44 15.37 -6.42 6.42
CA TRP A 44 16.04 -5.17 6.81
C TRP A 44 15.10 -3.97 6.68
N THR A 45 14.38 -3.87 5.56
CA THR A 45 13.43 -2.78 5.34
C THR A 45 12.28 -2.85 6.35
N LEU A 46 11.80 -4.06 6.64
CA LEU A 46 10.77 -4.26 7.63
C LEU A 46 11.16 -3.63 8.98
N GLN A 47 12.41 -3.86 9.40
CA GLN A 47 12.90 -3.30 10.65
C GLN A 47 12.96 -1.78 10.63
N GLN A 48 13.10 -1.19 9.43
CA GLN A 48 13.18 0.25 9.29
C GLN A 48 11.79 0.91 9.30
N ILE A 49 10.80 0.27 8.70
CA ILE A 49 9.49 0.91 8.53
C ILE A 49 8.49 0.58 9.64
N PHE A 50 8.66 -0.54 10.34
CA PHE A 50 7.79 -0.86 11.46
C PHE A 50 8.49 -0.49 12.77
N PRO A 51 7.81 0.23 13.68
CA PRO A 51 8.44 0.70 14.92
C PRO A 51 9.07 -0.40 15.75
N ASP A 52 8.45 -1.56 15.82
CA ASP A 52 8.95 -2.69 16.59
C ASP A 52 9.49 -3.81 15.71
N GLY A 53 9.67 -3.54 14.41
CA GLY A 53 10.10 -4.54 13.45
C GLY A 53 9.08 -5.64 13.24
N ASN A 54 7.82 -5.40 13.59
CA ASN A 54 6.76 -6.39 13.52
C ASN A 54 5.40 -5.71 13.61
N TRP A 55 4.36 -6.46 13.30
CA TRP A 55 2.98 -5.99 13.41
C TRP A 55 2.17 -7.05 14.19
N SER A 56 1.51 -6.60 15.24
CA SER A 56 0.82 -7.50 16.18
C SER A 56 -0.65 -7.75 15.84
N GLY A 57 -1.12 -7.22 14.73
CA GLY A 57 -2.51 -7.39 14.32
C GLY A 57 -3.26 -6.06 14.25
N PRO A 58 -4.56 -6.10 13.97
CA PRO A 58 -5.33 -4.88 13.70
C PRO A 58 -5.36 -3.84 14.83
N ARG A 59 -5.03 -4.24 16.04
CA ARG A 59 -4.95 -3.30 17.16
C ARG A 59 -3.63 -2.53 17.18
N ASP A 60 -2.64 -3.03 16.47
CA ASP A 60 -1.35 -2.39 16.35
C ASP A 60 -1.43 -1.41 15.19
N LYS A 61 -1.68 -0.14 15.49
CA LYS A 61 -1.93 0.88 14.48
C LYS A 61 -0.61 1.36 13.90
N VAL A 62 -0.20 0.76 12.80
CA VAL A 62 0.97 1.20 12.05
C VAL A 62 0.48 1.91 10.80
N ASN A 63 0.84 3.18 10.68
CA ASN A 63 0.40 4.02 9.58
C ASN A 63 1.59 4.50 8.77
N PHE A 64 1.39 4.60 7.47
CA PHE A 64 2.41 5.11 6.54
C PHE A 64 1.82 6.22 5.70
N THR A 65 2.65 7.18 5.33
CA THR A 65 2.32 8.10 4.24
C THR A 65 2.88 7.49 2.97
N LEU A 66 2.07 7.42 1.94
CA LEU A 66 2.44 6.77 0.68
C LEU A 66 2.43 7.76 -0.46
N SER A 67 3.31 7.50 -1.44
CA SER A 67 3.29 8.18 -2.73
C SER A 67 3.45 7.12 -3.80
N ILE A 68 2.48 7.04 -4.71
CA ILE A 68 2.45 6.02 -5.76
C ILE A 68 2.19 6.70 -7.09
N LYS A 69 3.16 6.66 -8.00
CA LYS A 69 2.96 7.19 -9.33
C LYS A 69 2.28 6.13 -10.18
N LEU A 70 0.99 6.33 -10.45
CA LEU A 70 0.20 5.36 -11.18
C LEU A 70 0.40 5.48 -12.69
N ASN A 71 0.54 6.71 -13.17
CA ASN A 71 0.94 6.98 -14.55
C ASN A 71 1.53 8.39 -14.59
N ASP A 72 1.83 8.89 -15.80
CA ASP A 72 2.48 10.19 -15.94
C ASP A 72 1.62 11.35 -15.42
N GLU A 73 0.32 11.15 -15.32
CA GLU A 73 -0.61 12.22 -14.95
C GLU A 73 -1.22 12.06 -13.57
N PHE A 74 -1.08 10.88 -12.96
CA PHE A 74 -1.75 10.62 -11.69
C PHE A 74 -0.78 10.01 -10.69
N THR A 75 -0.48 10.78 -9.65
CA THR A 75 0.26 10.31 -8.49
C THR A 75 -0.68 10.30 -7.29
N LEU A 76 -0.74 9.16 -6.61
CA LEU A 76 -1.58 9.01 -5.42
C LEU A 76 -0.71 9.27 -4.20
N ASP A 77 -1.02 10.35 -3.49
CA ASP A 77 -0.37 10.68 -2.21
C ASP A 77 -1.42 10.60 -1.12
N CYS A 78 -1.21 9.76 -0.13
CA CYS A 78 -2.20 9.59 0.93
C CYS A 78 -1.59 8.91 2.15
N ASP A 79 -2.33 8.99 3.25
CA ASP A 79 -2.02 8.21 4.44
C ASP A 79 -2.62 6.82 4.29
N SER A 80 -2.09 5.89 5.04
CA SER A 80 -2.57 4.50 5.02
C SER A 80 -2.36 3.85 6.37
N THR A 81 -3.05 2.74 6.59
CA THR A 81 -2.89 1.94 7.79
C THR A 81 -2.67 0.48 7.39
N VAL A 82 -1.80 -0.21 8.11
CA VAL A 82 -1.51 -1.61 7.85
C VAL A 82 -2.72 -2.46 8.22
N THR A 83 -3.15 -3.32 7.29
CA THR A 83 -4.26 -4.24 7.51
C THR A 83 -3.88 -5.69 7.31
N ARG A 84 -2.70 -5.96 6.74
CA ARG A 84 -2.27 -7.31 6.43
C ARG A 84 -0.76 -7.42 6.52
N PHE A 85 -0.30 -8.53 7.06
CA PHE A 85 1.12 -8.76 7.26
C PHE A 85 1.36 -10.26 7.12
N LEU A 86 2.11 -10.65 6.10
CA LEU A 86 2.43 -12.06 5.84
C LEU A 86 3.93 -12.21 5.65
N ARG A 87 4.50 -13.19 6.34
CA ARG A 87 5.88 -13.58 6.10
C ARG A 87 5.87 -14.65 5.02
N LEU A 88 6.52 -14.37 3.90
CA LEU A 88 6.57 -15.30 2.78
C LEU A 88 7.79 -16.21 2.84
N SER A 89 8.89 -15.71 3.41
CA SER A 89 10.12 -16.47 3.58
C SER A 89 10.94 -15.81 4.67
N GLU A 90 12.17 -16.26 4.88
CA GLU A 90 13.05 -15.67 5.88
C GLU A 90 13.32 -14.19 5.59
N ASP A 91 13.33 -13.79 4.33
CA ASP A 91 13.69 -12.44 3.94
C ASP A 91 12.65 -11.78 3.04
N GLU A 92 11.40 -12.27 3.07
CA GLU A 92 10.38 -11.65 2.25
C GLU A 92 9.07 -11.56 3.02
N TYR A 93 8.51 -10.34 3.04
CA TYR A 93 7.27 -10.03 3.74
C TYR A 93 6.32 -9.32 2.80
N HIS A 94 5.05 -9.63 2.92
CA HIS A 94 3.96 -9.04 2.13
C HIS A 94 3.11 -8.19 3.07
N ILE A 95 3.01 -6.90 2.76
CA ILE A 95 2.32 -5.93 3.59
C ILE A 95 1.15 -5.36 2.81
N GLY A 96 -0.03 -5.42 3.40
CA GLY A 96 -1.21 -4.78 2.82
C GLY A 96 -1.60 -3.58 3.64
N VAL A 97 -1.94 -2.48 2.97
CA VAL A 97 -2.38 -1.27 3.63
C VAL A 97 -3.68 -0.77 3.01
N GLN A 98 -4.48 -0.11 3.83
CA GLN A 98 -5.72 0.53 3.40
C GLN A 98 -5.49 2.03 3.34
N PHE A 99 -5.93 2.67 2.26
CA PHE A 99 -5.83 4.11 2.12
C PHE A 99 -6.76 4.80 3.10
N LEU A 100 -6.33 5.94 3.62
CA LEU A 100 -7.09 6.75 4.57
C LEU A 100 -7.31 8.13 4.00
N GLY A 101 -8.52 8.66 4.23
CA GLY A 101 -8.78 10.07 3.97
C GLY A 101 -8.75 10.51 2.53
N LEU A 102 -8.99 9.61 1.58
CA LEU A 102 -9.06 10.00 0.17
C LEU A 102 -10.28 10.87 -0.06
N ASP A 103 -10.10 12.00 -0.75
CA ASP A 103 -11.24 12.82 -1.14
C ASP A 103 -11.98 12.18 -2.32
N ASP A 104 -13.16 12.71 -2.62
CA ASP A 104 -14.02 12.10 -3.65
C ASP A 104 -13.37 12.11 -5.03
N GLU A 105 -12.65 13.16 -5.36
CA GLU A 105 -11.99 13.27 -6.65
C GLU A 105 -10.89 12.21 -6.79
N THR A 106 -10.07 12.07 -5.76
CA THR A 106 -8.99 11.07 -5.77
C THR A 106 -9.56 9.67 -5.82
N GLN A 107 -10.62 9.39 -5.06
CA GLN A 107 -11.29 8.10 -5.11
C GLN A 107 -11.82 7.80 -6.51
N HIS A 108 -12.45 8.79 -7.13
CA HIS A 108 -12.98 8.64 -8.48
C HIS A 108 -11.87 8.30 -9.47
N ASP A 109 -10.77 9.04 -9.41
CA ASP A 109 -9.64 8.82 -10.30
C ASP A 109 -9.02 7.45 -10.10
N LEU A 110 -8.91 7.02 -8.84
CA LEU A 110 -8.33 5.72 -8.50
C LEU A 110 -9.22 4.58 -8.99
N ILE A 111 -10.54 4.68 -8.78
CA ILE A 111 -11.49 3.68 -9.27
C ILE A 111 -11.40 3.58 -10.79
N HIS A 112 -11.32 4.71 -11.46
CA HIS A 112 -11.20 4.74 -12.90
C HIS A 112 -9.90 4.09 -13.37
N PHE A 113 -8.80 4.37 -12.69
CA PHE A 113 -7.52 3.76 -13.00
C PHE A 113 -7.57 2.23 -12.85
N VAL A 114 -8.10 1.76 -11.72
CA VAL A 114 -8.17 0.32 -11.45
C VAL A 114 -9.06 -0.38 -12.48
N ASN A 115 -10.20 0.18 -12.78
CA ASN A 115 -11.11 -0.41 -13.76
C ASN A 115 -10.51 -0.41 -15.17
N GLY A 116 -9.81 0.65 -15.53
CA GLY A 116 -9.16 0.74 -16.84
C GLY A 116 -8.01 -0.24 -16.98
N ALA A 117 -7.19 -0.38 -15.94
CA ALA A 117 -6.04 -1.28 -15.96
C ALA A 117 -6.46 -2.75 -15.95
N GLY A 118 -7.65 -3.05 -15.45
CA GLY A 118 -8.16 -4.42 -15.38
C GLY A 118 -8.73 -4.94 -16.70
N LYS A 119 -8.68 -4.16 -17.76
CA LYS A 119 -9.22 -4.59 -19.06
C LYS A 119 -8.22 -5.23 -19.97
#